data_bd33f25d826e5aedbffa677a31dc0367
#
_entry.id   bd33f25d826e5aedbffa677a31dc0367
#
_cell.length_a   1.000
_cell.length_b   1.000
_cell.length_c   1.000
_cell.angle_alpha   90.00
_cell.angle_beta   90.00
_cell.angle_gamma   90.00
#
_symmetry.space_group_name_H-M   'P 1'
#
loop_
_entity.id
_entity.type
_entity.pdbx_description
1 polymer ?
#
loop_
_entity_poly.entity_id
_entity_poly.type
_entity_poly.pdbx_seq_one_letter_code
_entity_poly.pdbx_strand_id
1 'polypeptide(L)'
;MNYKNREQYKHLMRVLAVAAIVLLECAVFSVFWDRYYASHLWLEPFWDKGNQIIVVIYGIFLLVFMYIYGGMKIGYMKGSSIIYSQMMTAFCANALMYLQIILLWRHLPYILPMVGMTLVDFALAGIVSWLFEKTFARLFPPREVLLIYGEYPMESLELKMNQRPDKYIVAHKVSVEVGEKELCRQIDAYGQEGVILGDLHSELRNRLLKYCYAKEIRVYLTPKLSDIMVRKAEALHIFDTPLLLARNSGLSFDQRFCKRLLDLLVSTILLVITSPIMLIAALCIKLYDHGPVFFKQKRLTIGGKEFYVYKFRSMIVDAEKDGVARLATNCLLYTSPSPRDS
;
A
#
# COMPACT_ATOMS: atom_id res chain seq x y z
N MET A 1 -25.82 -23.13 -5.01
CA MET A 1 -25.95 -21.86 -4.30
C MET A 1 -25.64 -20.74 -5.27
N ASN A 2 -26.58 -19.85 -5.57
CA ASN A 2 -26.49 -18.89 -6.67
C ASN A 2 -25.32 -17.92 -6.46
N TYR A 3 -24.55 -17.62 -7.49
CA TYR A 3 -23.32 -16.80 -7.46
C TYR A 3 -23.54 -15.39 -6.83
N LYS A 4 -24.72 -14.79 -7.07
CA LYS A 4 -25.13 -13.51 -6.48
C LYS A 4 -25.13 -13.52 -4.95
N ASN A 5 -25.54 -14.60 -4.31
CA ASN A 5 -25.59 -14.71 -2.85
C ASN A 5 -24.20 -14.80 -2.23
N ARG A 6 -23.22 -15.40 -2.91
CA ARG A 6 -21.86 -15.52 -2.39
C ARG A 6 -21.16 -14.16 -2.20
N GLU A 7 -21.44 -13.19 -3.06
CA GLU A 7 -20.78 -11.86 -2.97
C GLU A 7 -21.23 -11.04 -1.77
N GLN A 8 -22.49 -11.13 -1.38
CA GLN A 8 -22.99 -10.45 -0.19
C GLN A 8 -22.31 -10.93 1.09
N TYR A 9 -21.99 -12.22 1.15
CA TYR A 9 -21.27 -12.79 2.29
C TYR A 9 -19.79 -12.40 2.36
N LYS A 10 -19.16 -12.00 1.24
CA LYS A 10 -17.76 -11.54 1.25
C LYS A 10 -17.54 -10.31 2.11
N HIS A 11 -18.48 -9.38 2.11
CA HIS A 11 -18.40 -8.18 2.93
C HIS A 11 -18.57 -8.54 4.41
N LEU A 12 -19.58 -9.35 4.71
CA LEU A 12 -19.84 -9.81 6.09
C LEU A 12 -18.64 -10.56 6.66
N MET A 13 -18.08 -11.52 5.90
CA MET A 13 -16.90 -12.28 6.31
C MET A 13 -15.71 -11.37 6.63
N ARG A 14 -15.48 -10.31 5.85
CA ARG A 14 -14.42 -9.34 6.12
C ARG A 14 -14.65 -8.56 7.40
N VAL A 15 -15.87 -8.08 7.59
CA VAL A 15 -16.22 -7.35 8.81
C VAL A 15 -16.04 -8.24 10.04
N LEU A 16 -16.48 -9.51 9.96
CA LEU A 16 -16.27 -10.48 11.04
C LEU A 16 -14.80 -10.77 11.29
N ALA A 17 -13.98 -10.85 10.22
CA ALA A 17 -12.54 -11.04 10.37
C ALA A 17 -11.85 -9.87 11.08
N VAL A 18 -12.16 -8.64 10.66
CA VAL A 18 -11.61 -7.43 11.28
C VAL A 18 -12.07 -7.34 12.74
N ALA A 19 -13.36 -7.58 12.99
CA ALA A 19 -13.90 -7.57 14.35
C ALA A 19 -13.22 -8.62 15.24
N ALA A 20 -12.99 -9.84 14.73
CA ALA A 20 -12.34 -10.89 15.48
C ALA A 20 -10.89 -10.52 15.84
N ILE A 21 -10.13 -9.95 14.89
CA ILE A 21 -8.75 -9.51 15.15
C ILE A 21 -8.74 -8.42 16.22
N VAL A 22 -9.56 -7.37 16.05
CA VAL A 22 -9.61 -6.25 17.00
C VAL A 22 -10.02 -6.73 18.40
N LEU A 23 -11.02 -7.61 18.51
CA LEU A 23 -11.45 -8.14 19.78
C LEU A 23 -10.35 -8.99 20.45
N LEU A 24 -9.64 -9.82 19.69
CA LEU A 24 -8.55 -10.62 20.22
C LEU A 24 -7.38 -9.74 20.70
N GLU A 25 -6.96 -8.76 19.92
CA GLU A 25 -5.89 -7.83 20.30
C GLU A 25 -6.30 -6.96 21.50
N CYS A 26 -7.55 -6.50 21.57
CA CYS A 26 -8.08 -5.80 22.74
C CYS A 26 -8.11 -6.70 24.00
N ALA A 27 -8.41 -7.99 23.84
CA ALA A 27 -8.38 -8.93 24.96
C ALA A 27 -6.95 -9.16 25.47
N VAL A 28 -6.00 -9.33 24.57
CA VAL A 28 -4.57 -9.42 24.93
C VAL A 28 -4.13 -8.13 25.62
N PHE A 29 -4.44 -6.98 25.06
CA PHE A 29 -4.11 -5.69 25.66
C PHE A 29 -4.70 -5.56 27.08
N SER A 30 -5.97 -5.93 27.29
CA SER A 30 -6.62 -5.88 28.59
C SER A 30 -5.88 -6.71 29.64
N VAL A 31 -5.48 -7.95 29.29
CA VAL A 31 -4.72 -8.83 30.18
C VAL A 31 -3.36 -8.23 30.57
N PHE A 32 -2.63 -7.68 29.57
CA PHE A 32 -1.33 -7.05 29.83
C PHE A 32 -1.48 -5.75 30.59
N TRP A 33 -2.52 -4.95 30.29
CA TRP A 33 -2.85 -3.73 31.02
C TRP A 33 -3.10 -4.01 32.49
N ASP A 34 -4.00 -4.90 32.80
CA ASP A 34 -4.38 -5.22 34.20
C ASP A 34 -3.20 -5.80 34.98
N ARG A 35 -2.37 -6.63 34.34
CA ARG A 35 -1.28 -7.33 35.03
C ARG A 35 -0.04 -6.46 35.26
N TYR A 36 0.29 -5.56 34.35
CA TYR A 36 1.58 -4.85 34.38
C TYR A 36 1.46 -3.35 34.52
N TYR A 37 0.36 -2.74 34.18
CA TYR A 37 0.25 -1.29 34.12
C TYR A 37 -0.82 -0.69 35.06
N ALA A 38 -1.98 -1.32 35.19
CA ALA A 38 -3.10 -0.79 35.97
C ALA A 38 -2.77 -0.65 37.45
N SER A 39 -2.06 -1.57 38.06
CA SER A 39 -1.73 -1.60 39.49
C SER A 39 -0.76 -0.51 39.94
N HIS A 40 -0.10 0.19 39.03
CA HIS A 40 0.89 1.23 39.32
C HIS A 40 0.38 2.65 39.02
N LEU A 41 -0.90 2.80 38.71
CA LEU A 41 -1.47 4.12 38.50
C LEU A 41 -1.64 4.84 39.84
N TRP A 42 -1.06 6.06 39.92
CA TRP A 42 -1.10 6.93 41.10
C TRP A 42 -2.50 7.47 41.44
N LEU A 43 -3.46 7.35 40.48
CA LEU A 43 -4.81 7.83 40.63
C LEU A 43 -5.77 6.64 40.81
N GLU A 44 -6.21 6.43 42.04
CA GLU A 44 -7.25 5.44 42.37
C GLU A 44 -8.54 5.52 41.54
N PRO A 45 -8.90 6.63 40.84
CA PRO A 45 -10.11 6.67 40.02
C PRO A 45 -10.02 5.96 38.66
N PHE A 46 -8.94 5.29 38.34
CA PHE A 46 -8.86 4.40 37.14
C PHE A 46 -9.48 3.01 37.37
N TRP A 47 -10.42 2.94 38.30
CA TRP A 47 -11.20 1.76 38.57
C TRP A 47 -11.95 1.26 37.32
N ASP A 48 -12.81 0.27 37.43
CA ASP A 48 -13.42 -0.50 36.33
C ASP A 48 -13.72 0.28 35.05
N LYS A 49 -14.26 1.49 35.12
CA LYS A 49 -14.62 2.30 33.95
C LYS A 49 -13.40 2.91 33.24
N GLY A 50 -12.38 3.31 33.95
CA GLY A 50 -11.15 3.86 33.38
C GLY A 50 -10.37 2.81 32.61
N ASN A 51 -10.24 1.61 33.14
CA ASN A 51 -9.61 0.48 32.48
C ASN A 51 -10.33 0.10 31.18
N GLN A 52 -11.67 0.09 31.22
CA GLN A 52 -12.48 -0.18 30.02
C GLN A 52 -12.29 0.90 28.94
N ILE A 53 -12.21 2.18 29.33
CA ILE A 53 -12.00 3.30 28.39
C ILE A 53 -10.63 3.14 27.68
N ILE A 54 -9.60 2.76 28.41
CA ILE A 54 -8.26 2.55 27.83
C ILE A 54 -8.27 1.42 26.79
N VAL A 55 -8.95 0.31 27.07
CA VAL A 55 -9.13 -0.78 26.10
C VAL A 55 -9.90 -0.31 24.86
N VAL A 56 -10.94 0.52 25.05
CA VAL A 56 -11.69 1.10 23.92
C VAL A 56 -10.81 2.03 23.07
N ILE A 57 -9.99 2.88 23.71
CA ILE A 57 -9.05 3.76 23.01
C ILE A 57 -8.05 2.92 22.20
N TYR A 58 -7.54 1.83 22.76
CA TYR A 58 -6.68 0.90 22.03
C TYR A 58 -7.37 0.31 20.80
N GLY A 59 -8.62 -0.13 20.94
CA GLY A 59 -9.43 -0.62 19.83
C GLY A 59 -9.64 0.43 18.73
N ILE A 60 -9.83 1.70 19.12
CA ILE A 60 -9.93 2.81 18.15
C ILE A 60 -8.61 2.99 17.40
N PHE A 61 -7.45 2.96 18.08
CA PHE A 61 -6.16 3.04 17.43
C PHE A 61 -5.92 1.89 16.45
N LEU A 62 -6.28 0.67 16.84
CA LEU A 62 -6.21 -0.48 15.94
C LEU A 62 -7.05 -0.25 14.68
N LEU A 63 -8.29 0.18 14.80
CA LEU A 63 -9.16 0.45 13.65
C LEU A 63 -8.61 1.55 12.75
N VAL A 64 -8.08 2.63 13.31
CA VAL A 64 -7.48 3.73 12.56
C VAL A 64 -6.24 3.26 11.80
N PHE A 65 -5.35 2.54 12.44
CA PHE A 65 -4.14 2.02 11.77
C PHE A 65 -4.45 0.91 10.77
N MET A 66 -5.43 0.04 11.05
CA MET A 66 -5.94 -0.93 10.06
C MET A 66 -6.47 -0.25 8.81
N TYR A 67 -7.16 0.89 8.97
CA TYR A 67 -7.62 1.68 7.83
C TYR A 67 -6.45 2.28 7.04
N ILE A 68 -5.47 2.89 7.73
CA ILE A 68 -4.31 3.54 7.14
C ILE A 68 -3.43 2.52 6.38
N TYR A 69 -3.09 1.41 7.01
CA TYR A 69 -2.21 0.39 6.42
C TYR A 69 -2.94 -0.60 5.52
N GLY A 70 -4.28 -0.51 5.43
CA GLY A 70 -5.08 -1.38 4.59
C GLY A 70 -5.34 -2.76 5.17
N GLY A 71 -5.15 -2.96 6.48
CA GLY A 71 -5.42 -4.21 7.19
C GLY A 71 -6.88 -4.67 7.12
N MET A 72 -7.81 -3.77 6.79
CA MET A 72 -9.22 -4.09 6.55
C MET A 72 -9.47 -4.78 5.20
N LYS A 73 -8.48 -4.82 4.29
CA LYS A 73 -8.63 -5.36 2.92
C LYS A 73 -8.39 -6.87 2.84
N ILE A 74 -8.82 -7.60 3.88
CA ILE A 74 -8.74 -9.07 3.93
C ILE A 74 -9.49 -9.66 2.74
N GLY A 75 -8.86 -10.63 2.05
CA GLY A 75 -9.42 -11.24 0.83
C GLY A 75 -9.22 -10.42 -0.47
N TYR A 76 -8.75 -9.17 -0.41
CA TYR A 76 -8.35 -8.39 -1.60
C TYR A 76 -6.84 -8.39 -1.82
N MET A 77 -6.07 -8.27 -0.75
CA MET A 77 -4.61 -8.26 -0.84
C MET A 77 -4.05 -9.69 -0.74
N LYS A 78 -2.80 -9.87 -1.11
CA LYS A 78 -2.08 -11.13 -0.91
C LYS A 78 -1.91 -11.36 0.60
N GLY A 79 -2.01 -12.60 1.08
CA GLY A 79 -1.95 -12.92 2.51
C GLY A 79 -0.73 -12.35 3.22
N SER A 80 0.46 -12.45 2.61
CA SER A 80 1.67 -11.83 3.17
C SER A 80 1.53 -10.31 3.38
N SER A 81 0.91 -9.60 2.42
CA SER A 81 0.69 -8.15 2.55
C SER A 81 -0.30 -7.80 3.66
N ILE A 82 -1.28 -8.66 3.92
CA ILE A 82 -2.23 -8.48 5.03
C ILE A 82 -1.51 -8.68 6.36
N ILE A 83 -0.68 -9.73 6.48
CA ILE A 83 0.09 -9.99 7.68
C ILE A 83 1.00 -8.79 8.00
N TYR A 84 1.75 -8.27 7.03
CA TYR A 84 2.57 -7.06 7.22
C TYR A 84 1.74 -5.85 7.64
N SER A 85 0.57 -5.66 7.05
CA SER A 85 -0.34 -4.58 7.38
C SER A 85 -0.84 -4.68 8.83
N GLN A 86 -1.18 -5.87 9.28
CA GLN A 86 -1.61 -6.14 10.67
C GLN A 86 -0.45 -5.95 11.66
N MET A 87 0.74 -6.46 11.35
CA MET A 87 1.93 -6.26 12.19
C MET A 87 2.26 -4.78 12.37
N MET A 88 2.19 -3.98 11.26
CA MET A 88 2.40 -2.53 11.34
C MET A 88 1.30 -1.84 12.14
N THR A 89 0.05 -2.28 12.02
CA THR A 89 -1.07 -1.79 12.82
C THR A 89 -0.82 -2.01 14.31
N ALA A 90 -0.54 -3.24 14.72
CA ALA A 90 -0.26 -3.59 16.10
C ALA A 90 0.96 -2.83 16.65
N PHE A 91 2.06 -2.74 15.88
CA PHE A 91 3.24 -1.99 16.27
C PHE A 91 2.94 -0.50 16.54
N CYS A 92 2.24 0.16 15.62
CA CYS A 92 1.91 1.59 15.78
C CYS A 92 0.90 1.83 16.91
N ALA A 93 -0.10 0.96 17.05
CA ALA A 93 -1.06 1.05 18.14
C ALA A 93 -0.38 0.87 19.50
N ASN A 94 0.47 -0.15 19.64
CA ASN A 94 1.21 -0.43 20.86
C ASN A 94 2.20 0.70 21.21
N ALA A 95 2.88 1.27 20.21
CA ALA A 95 3.77 2.40 20.41
C ALA A 95 3.03 3.63 20.94
N LEU A 96 1.85 3.94 20.37
CA LEU A 96 1.02 5.05 20.89
C LEU A 96 0.47 4.77 22.27
N MET A 97 0.03 3.54 22.55
CA MET A 97 -0.42 3.16 23.89
C MET A 97 0.71 3.25 24.91
N TYR A 98 1.92 2.82 24.56
CA TYR A 98 3.07 2.97 25.43
C TYR A 98 3.38 4.45 25.74
N LEU A 99 3.29 5.31 24.73
CA LEU A 99 3.44 6.76 24.92
C LEU A 99 2.35 7.31 25.86
N GLN A 100 1.11 6.87 25.71
CA GLN A 100 0.00 7.24 26.60
C GLN A 100 0.24 6.75 28.02
N ILE A 101 0.77 5.55 28.21
CA ILE A 101 1.11 5.01 29.53
C ILE A 101 2.21 5.85 30.19
N ILE A 102 3.24 6.28 29.45
CA ILE A 102 4.28 7.20 29.95
C ILE A 102 3.66 8.49 30.49
N LEU A 103 2.70 9.06 29.75
CA LEU A 103 2.02 10.28 30.17
C LEU A 103 1.17 10.08 31.45
N LEU A 104 0.50 8.92 31.58
CA LEU A 104 -0.29 8.60 32.75
C LEU A 104 0.56 8.32 34.00
N TRP A 105 1.68 7.63 33.81
CA TRP A 105 2.58 7.26 34.92
C TRP A 105 3.53 8.39 35.34
N ARG A 106 3.75 9.41 34.48
CA ARG A 106 4.71 10.49 34.65
C ARG A 106 6.18 10.03 34.80
N HIS A 107 6.47 8.77 34.55
CA HIS A 107 7.81 8.17 34.46
C HIS A 107 7.81 7.04 33.43
N LEU A 108 8.98 6.55 33.06
CA LEU A 108 9.11 5.50 32.06
C LEU A 108 8.71 4.15 32.67
N PRO A 109 7.63 3.53 32.21
CA PRO A 109 7.24 2.19 32.62
C PRO A 109 8.16 1.13 32.02
N TYR A 110 8.14 -0.07 32.58
CA TYR A 110 8.88 -1.19 32.01
C TYR A 110 8.39 -1.47 30.57
N ILE A 111 9.32 -1.42 29.61
CA ILE A 111 9.02 -1.64 28.19
C ILE A 111 8.82 -3.14 27.85
N LEU A 112 9.42 -4.04 28.64
CA LEU A 112 9.45 -5.46 28.33
C LEU A 112 8.06 -6.10 28.17
N PRO A 113 7.06 -5.81 29.03
CA PRO A 113 5.69 -6.29 28.84
C PRO A 113 5.07 -5.83 27.52
N MET A 114 5.31 -4.56 27.10
CA MET A 114 4.81 -4.03 25.85
C MET A 114 5.43 -4.73 24.63
N VAL A 115 6.73 -5.02 24.69
CA VAL A 115 7.42 -5.80 23.64
C VAL A 115 6.86 -7.21 23.60
N GLY A 116 6.66 -7.86 24.75
CA GLY A 116 6.05 -9.19 24.82
C GLY A 116 4.64 -9.21 24.23
N MET A 117 3.81 -8.21 24.56
CA MET A 117 2.47 -8.05 23.99
C MET A 117 2.53 -7.89 22.47
N THR A 118 3.42 -7.04 21.96
CA THR A 118 3.58 -6.83 20.51
C THR A 118 3.97 -8.11 19.78
N LEU A 119 4.80 -8.97 20.37
CA LEU A 119 5.15 -10.27 19.81
C LEU A 119 3.94 -11.22 19.77
N VAL A 120 3.10 -11.18 20.81
CA VAL A 120 1.84 -11.94 20.85
C VAL A 120 0.87 -11.45 19.78
N ASP A 121 0.72 -10.13 19.62
CA ASP A 121 -0.12 -9.54 18.58
C ASP A 121 0.37 -9.92 17.18
N PHE A 122 1.67 -9.95 16.94
CA PHE A 122 2.25 -10.41 15.68
C PHE A 122 1.93 -11.88 15.39
N ALA A 123 2.02 -12.73 16.39
CA ALA A 123 1.68 -14.13 16.26
C ALA A 123 0.18 -14.31 15.98
N LEU A 124 -0.68 -13.60 16.71
CA LEU A 124 -2.13 -13.59 16.49
C LEU A 124 -2.49 -13.09 15.09
N ALA A 125 -1.93 -11.96 14.67
CA ALA A 125 -2.14 -11.42 13.33
C ALA A 125 -1.76 -12.45 12.24
N GLY A 126 -0.64 -13.14 12.40
CA GLY A 126 -0.21 -14.20 11.48
C GLY A 126 -1.18 -15.38 11.45
N ILE A 127 -1.54 -15.92 12.61
CA ILE A 127 -2.41 -17.10 12.74
C ILE A 127 -3.82 -16.79 12.20
N VAL A 128 -4.40 -15.67 12.64
CA VAL A 128 -5.77 -15.30 12.25
C VAL A 128 -5.83 -14.97 10.76
N SER A 129 -4.87 -14.23 10.24
CA SER A 129 -4.81 -13.92 8.80
C SER A 129 -4.66 -15.18 7.96
N TRP A 130 -3.79 -16.12 8.36
CA TRP A 130 -3.63 -17.40 7.67
C TRP A 130 -4.92 -18.25 7.70
N LEU A 131 -5.57 -18.34 8.86
CA LEU A 131 -6.82 -19.09 9.01
C LEU A 131 -7.92 -18.50 8.14
N PHE A 132 -8.02 -17.16 8.13
CA PHE A 132 -8.98 -16.45 7.30
C PHE A 132 -8.70 -16.64 5.80
N GLU A 133 -7.45 -16.54 5.38
CA GLU A 133 -7.07 -16.75 3.96
C GLU A 133 -7.46 -18.16 3.51
N LYS A 134 -7.17 -19.18 4.34
CA LYS A 134 -7.50 -20.57 4.05
C LYS A 134 -9.02 -20.79 4.00
N THR A 135 -9.77 -20.20 4.92
CA THR A 135 -11.24 -20.28 4.94
C THR A 135 -11.85 -19.53 3.77
N PHE A 136 -11.32 -18.35 3.47
CA PHE A 136 -11.78 -17.54 2.36
C PHE A 136 -11.54 -18.22 1.00
N ALA A 137 -10.37 -18.84 0.79
CA ALA A 137 -10.06 -19.59 -0.41
C ALA A 137 -10.98 -20.81 -0.62
N ARG A 138 -11.39 -21.48 0.49
CA ARG A 138 -12.35 -22.59 0.41
C ARG A 138 -13.78 -22.15 0.08
N LEU A 139 -14.22 -21.03 0.65
CA LEU A 139 -15.57 -20.51 0.43
C LEU A 139 -15.75 -19.79 -0.90
N PHE A 140 -14.68 -19.19 -1.40
CA PHE A 140 -14.68 -18.37 -2.62
C PHE A 140 -13.57 -18.85 -3.57
N PRO A 141 -13.83 -19.92 -4.34
CA PRO A 141 -12.87 -20.41 -5.32
C PRO A 141 -12.52 -19.31 -6.34
N PRO A 142 -11.37 -19.43 -7.00
CA PRO A 142 -10.96 -18.49 -8.03
C PRO A 142 -11.98 -18.43 -9.16
N ARG A 143 -12.11 -17.25 -9.79
CA ARG A 143 -13.05 -17.03 -10.89
C ARG A 143 -12.40 -17.35 -12.21
N GLU A 144 -13.13 -18.05 -13.03
CA GLU A 144 -12.79 -18.24 -14.43
C GLU A 144 -13.19 -17.00 -15.22
N VAL A 145 -12.22 -16.39 -15.89
CA VAL A 145 -12.43 -15.15 -16.65
C VAL A 145 -12.04 -15.34 -18.11
N LEU A 146 -12.85 -14.73 -18.98
CA LEU A 146 -12.59 -14.63 -20.41
C LEU A 146 -11.76 -13.38 -20.69
N LEU A 147 -10.58 -13.53 -21.30
CA LEU A 147 -9.74 -12.41 -21.73
C LEU A 147 -10.01 -12.09 -23.20
N ILE A 148 -10.52 -10.89 -23.47
CA ILE A 148 -10.68 -10.35 -24.82
C ILE A 148 -9.56 -9.32 -25.03
N TYR A 149 -8.76 -9.51 -26.07
CA TYR A 149 -7.60 -8.64 -26.37
C TYR A 149 -7.67 -8.11 -27.80
N GLY A 150 -7.07 -6.92 -28.02
CA GLY A 150 -6.98 -6.26 -29.30
C GLY A 150 -5.75 -6.73 -30.11
N GLU A 151 -5.03 -5.81 -30.70
CA GLU A 151 -3.85 -6.07 -31.54
C GLU A 151 -2.70 -6.72 -30.77
N TYR A 152 -2.56 -6.41 -29.47
CA TYR A 152 -1.47 -6.92 -28.65
C TYR A 152 -1.97 -7.98 -27.67
N PRO A 153 -1.42 -9.21 -27.73
CA PRO A 153 -1.69 -10.20 -26.70
C PRO A 153 -1.19 -9.70 -25.34
N MET A 154 -2.11 -9.67 -24.36
CA MET A 154 -1.84 -9.11 -23.05
C MET A 154 -1.12 -10.10 -22.12
N GLU A 155 -0.03 -10.70 -22.59
CA GLU A 155 0.75 -11.71 -21.84
C GLU A 155 1.21 -11.21 -20.47
N SER A 156 1.62 -9.94 -20.41
CA SER A 156 2.04 -9.31 -19.14
C SER A 156 0.91 -9.21 -18.10
N LEU A 157 -0.32 -8.99 -18.55
CA LEU A 157 -1.49 -8.96 -17.68
C LEU A 157 -1.85 -10.38 -17.23
N GLU A 158 -1.84 -11.31 -18.17
CA GLU A 158 -2.07 -12.73 -17.88
C GLU A 158 -1.07 -13.28 -16.86
N LEU A 159 0.23 -13.04 -17.06
CA LEU A 159 1.26 -13.43 -16.09
C LEU A 159 1.00 -12.85 -14.71
N LYS A 160 0.60 -11.58 -14.62
CA LYS A 160 0.24 -10.94 -13.34
C LYS A 160 -1.01 -11.54 -12.71
N MET A 161 -2.00 -11.93 -13.50
CA MET A 161 -3.21 -12.59 -13.01
C MET A 161 -2.92 -14.02 -12.56
N ASN A 162 -2.10 -14.75 -13.29
CA ASN A 162 -1.65 -16.08 -12.93
C ASN A 162 -0.77 -16.12 -11.65
N GLN A 163 -0.17 -14.98 -11.26
CA GLN A 163 0.45 -14.83 -9.94
C GLN A 163 -0.57 -14.75 -8.78
N ARG A 164 -1.86 -14.67 -9.11
CA ARG A 164 -2.98 -14.65 -8.16
C ARG A 164 -4.00 -15.75 -8.47
N PRO A 165 -3.56 -17.02 -8.50
CA PRO A 165 -4.43 -18.16 -8.78
C PRO A 165 -5.52 -18.34 -7.71
N ASP A 166 -5.36 -17.68 -6.56
CA ASP A 166 -6.36 -17.58 -5.50
C ASP A 166 -7.60 -16.79 -5.88
N LYS A 167 -7.54 -15.97 -6.94
CA LYS A 167 -8.63 -15.06 -7.32
C LYS A 167 -9.14 -15.23 -8.73
N TYR A 168 -8.24 -15.44 -9.68
CA TYR A 168 -8.55 -15.42 -11.11
C TYR A 168 -7.84 -16.55 -11.83
N ILE A 169 -8.55 -17.17 -12.75
CA ILE A 169 -8.01 -18.11 -13.72
C ILE A 169 -8.45 -17.60 -15.09
N VAL A 170 -7.49 -17.25 -15.95
CA VAL A 170 -7.78 -16.91 -17.34
C VAL A 170 -8.03 -18.22 -18.09
N ALA A 171 -9.32 -18.63 -18.16
CA ALA A 171 -9.70 -19.90 -18.76
C ALA A 171 -9.73 -19.84 -20.29
N HIS A 172 -10.17 -18.72 -20.85
CA HIS A 172 -10.31 -18.52 -22.29
C HIS A 172 -9.76 -17.18 -22.73
N LYS A 173 -9.22 -17.16 -23.96
CA LYS A 173 -8.69 -15.96 -24.62
C LYS A 173 -9.27 -15.86 -26.02
N VAL A 174 -9.71 -14.67 -26.38
CA VAL A 174 -10.31 -14.40 -27.69
C VAL A 174 -9.77 -13.08 -28.25
N SER A 175 -9.31 -13.12 -29.51
CA SER A 175 -8.92 -11.91 -30.22
C SER A 175 -10.15 -11.19 -30.77
N VAL A 176 -10.04 -9.88 -30.90
CA VAL A 176 -11.07 -9.00 -31.50
C VAL A 176 -11.34 -9.34 -32.97
N GLU A 177 -10.39 -9.98 -33.66
CA GLU A 177 -10.48 -10.30 -35.09
C GLU A 177 -11.65 -11.23 -35.44
N VAL A 178 -12.17 -12.00 -34.48
CA VAL A 178 -13.31 -12.89 -34.69
C VAL A 178 -14.64 -12.15 -34.96
N GLY A 179 -14.67 -10.83 -34.74
CA GLY A 179 -15.84 -10.00 -34.95
C GLY A 179 -16.80 -9.91 -33.76
N GLU A 180 -17.57 -8.82 -33.70
CA GLU A 180 -18.39 -8.47 -32.54
C GLU A 180 -19.45 -9.50 -32.17
N LYS A 181 -20.12 -10.10 -33.19
CA LYS A 181 -21.17 -11.10 -32.95
C LYS A 181 -20.60 -12.37 -32.28
N GLU A 182 -19.42 -12.81 -32.73
CA GLU A 182 -18.77 -13.96 -32.14
C GLU A 182 -18.22 -13.64 -30.76
N LEU A 183 -17.71 -12.43 -30.54
CA LEU A 183 -17.31 -11.99 -29.20
C LEU A 183 -18.48 -12.04 -28.21
N CYS A 184 -19.66 -11.56 -28.59
CA CYS A 184 -20.85 -11.66 -27.74
C CYS A 184 -21.22 -13.13 -27.45
N ARG A 185 -21.11 -14.02 -28.42
CA ARG A 185 -21.34 -15.45 -28.24
C ARG A 185 -20.34 -16.08 -27.29
N GLN A 186 -19.06 -15.74 -27.41
CA GLN A 186 -18.00 -16.19 -26.50
C GLN A 186 -18.20 -15.65 -25.07
N ILE A 187 -18.66 -14.41 -24.93
CA ILE A 187 -19.03 -13.83 -23.63
C ILE A 187 -20.18 -14.65 -23.00
N ASP A 188 -21.19 -15.02 -23.78
CA ASP A 188 -22.29 -15.81 -23.26
C ASP A 188 -21.90 -17.25 -22.88
N ALA A 189 -20.96 -17.84 -23.62
CA ALA A 189 -20.49 -19.19 -23.35
C ALA A 189 -19.52 -19.28 -22.18
N TYR A 190 -18.55 -18.34 -22.08
CA TYR A 190 -17.40 -18.45 -21.19
C TYR A 190 -17.22 -17.24 -20.23
N GLY A 191 -17.96 -16.16 -20.42
CA GLY A 191 -17.80 -14.92 -19.66
C GLY A 191 -18.65 -14.80 -18.40
N GLN A 192 -19.37 -15.86 -17.99
CA GLN A 192 -20.37 -15.77 -16.92
C GLN A 192 -19.82 -15.33 -15.57
N GLU A 193 -18.58 -15.69 -15.22
CA GLU A 193 -17.94 -15.30 -13.97
C GLU A 193 -17.18 -13.96 -14.07
N GLY A 194 -16.78 -13.58 -15.29
CA GLY A 194 -16.16 -12.30 -15.56
C GLY A 194 -15.47 -12.24 -16.92
N VAL A 195 -15.44 -11.05 -17.46
CA VAL A 195 -14.78 -10.72 -18.73
C VAL A 195 -13.72 -9.66 -18.51
N ILE A 196 -12.55 -9.84 -19.07
CA ILE A 196 -11.48 -8.86 -19.09
C ILE A 196 -11.46 -8.24 -20.49
N LEU A 197 -11.74 -6.95 -20.59
CA LEU A 197 -11.57 -6.18 -21.80
C LEU A 197 -10.19 -5.55 -21.80
N GLY A 198 -9.29 -6.09 -22.59
CA GLY A 198 -7.91 -5.65 -22.70
C GLY A 198 -7.77 -4.36 -23.50
N ASP A 199 -6.74 -4.28 -24.34
CA ASP A 199 -6.49 -3.10 -25.18
C ASP A 199 -7.40 -3.11 -26.43
N LEU A 200 -8.66 -2.68 -26.22
CA LEU A 200 -9.68 -2.60 -27.27
C LEU A 200 -9.87 -1.17 -27.76
N HIS A 201 -10.24 -1.02 -29.03
CA HIS A 201 -10.66 0.28 -29.55
C HIS A 201 -11.89 0.82 -28.78
N SER A 202 -11.95 2.14 -28.53
CA SER A 202 -12.91 2.73 -27.59
C SER A 202 -14.38 2.43 -27.93
N GLU A 203 -14.73 2.38 -29.20
CA GLU A 203 -16.12 2.10 -29.63
C GLU A 203 -16.52 0.66 -29.30
N LEU A 204 -15.72 -0.32 -29.69
CA LEU A 204 -15.99 -1.72 -29.42
C LEU A 204 -15.98 -2.01 -27.93
N ARG A 205 -15.01 -1.45 -27.19
CA ARG A 205 -14.96 -1.54 -25.75
C ARG A 205 -16.26 -1.06 -25.10
N ASN A 206 -16.77 0.08 -25.52
CA ASN A 206 -18.01 0.64 -24.97
C ASN A 206 -19.24 -0.21 -25.32
N ARG A 207 -19.31 -0.79 -26.53
CA ARG A 207 -20.40 -1.71 -26.90
C ARG A 207 -20.35 -2.97 -26.07
N LEU A 208 -19.20 -3.62 -25.97
CA LEU A 208 -19.03 -4.83 -25.15
C LEU A 208 -19.28 -4.56 -23.66
N LEU A 209 -18.86 -3.40 -23.16
CA LEU A 209 -19.12 -3.00 -21.78
C LEU A 209 -20.63 -2.88 -21.52
N LYS A 210 -21.37 -2.20 -22.42
CA LYS A 210 -22.84 -2.09 -22.33
C LYS A 210 -23.52 -3.47 -22.42
N TYR A 211 -23.04 -4.34 -23.30
CA TYR A 211 -23.54 -5.69 -23.46
C TYR A 211 -23.37 -6.52 -22.16
N CYS A 212 -22.17 -6.52 -21.61
CA CYS A 212 -21.89 -7.20 -20.35
C CYS A 212 -22.70 -6.61 -19.18
N TYR A 213 -22.82 -5.27 -19.13
CA TYR A 213 -23.61 -4.59 -18.09
C TYR A 213 -25.09 -4.97 -18.14
N ALA A 214 -25.69 -5.02 -19.33
CA ALA A 214 -27.09 -5.44 -19.51
C ALA A 214 -27.33 -6.90 -19.07
N LYS A 215 -26.31 -7.75 -19.16
CA LYS A 215 -26.38 -9.16 -18.73
C LYS A 215 -25.89 -9.38 -17.31
N GLU A 216 -25.59 -8.32 -16.56
CA GLU A 216 -25.04 -8.36 -15.20
C GLU A 216 -23.72 -9.14 -15.09
N ILE A 217 -22.96 -9.25 -16.19
CA ILE A 217 -21.64 -9.88 -16.25
C ILE A 217 -20.60 -8.89 -15.70
N ARG A 218 -19.70 -9.39 -14.85
CA ARG A 218 -18.61 -8.59 -14.31
C ARG A 218 -17.55 -8.30 -15.36
N VAL A 219 -17.17 -7.03 -15.49
CA VAL A 219 -16.17 -6.60 -16.46
C VAL A 219 -14.96 -6.00 -15.75
N TYR A 220 -13.79 -6.44 -16.14
CA TYR A 220 -12.51 -5.86 -15.77
C TYR A 220 -11.97 -5.09 -16.98
N LEU A 221 -11.66 -3.82 -16.80
CA LEU A 221 -11.17 -2.94 -17.86
C LEU A 221 -9.71 -2.59 -17.63
N THR A 222 -8.90 -2.64 -18.67
CA THR A 222 -7.61 -1.96 -18.66
C THR A 222 -7.85 -0.47 -18.88
N PRO A 223 -7.53 0.41 -17.90
CA PRO A 223 -7.86 1.81 -18.02
C PRO A 223 -6.98 2.48 -19.08
N LYS A 224 -7.60 3.25 -19.97
CA LYS A 224 -6.93 4.18 -20.88
C LYS A 224 -6.63 5.50 -20.17
N LEU A 225 -5.78 6.33 -20.76
CA LEU A 225 -5.42 7.62 -20.19
C LEU A 225 -6.65 8.50 -19.93
N SER A 226 -7.61 8.50 -20.87
CA SER A 226 -8.89 9.19 -20.73
C SER A 226 -9.68 8.73 -19.51
N ASP A 227 -9.73 7.43 -19.25
CA ASP A 227 -10.44 6.87 -18.09
C ASP A 227 -9.81 7.33 -16.77
N ILE A 228 -8.46 7.39 -16.73
CA ILE A 228 -7.72 7.88 -15.56
C ILE A 228 -7.99 9.39 -15.34
N MET A 229 -8.07 10.19 -16.41
CA MET A 229 -8.37 11.61 -16.33
C MET A 229 -9.80 11.84 -15.82
N VAL A 230 -10.79 11.13 -16.39
CA VAL A 230 -12.19 11.22 -15.98
C VAL A 230 -12.39 10.75 -14.53
N ARG A 231 -11.69 9.70 -14.10
CA ARG A 231 -11.76 9.23 -12.71
C ARG A 231 -11.29 10.27 -11.69
N LYS A 232 -10.39 11.16 -12.07
CA LYS A 232 -9.88 12.27 -11.23
C LYS A 232 -10.68 13.56 -11.40
N ALA A 233 -11.64 13.60 -12.32
CA ALA A 233 -12.44 14.77 -12.58
C ALA A 233 -13.36 15.08 -11.40
N GLU A 234 -13.55 16.36 -11.14
CA GLU A 234 -14.45 16.86 -10.11
C GLU A 234 -15.88 16.85 -10.66
N ALA A 235 -16.79 16.23 -9.93
CA ALA A 235 -18.21 16.23 -10.33
C ALA A 235 -18.84 17.59 -10.00
N LEU A 236 -19.33 18.25 -11.02
CA LEU A 236 -20.08 19.49 -10.92
C LEU A 236 -21.54 19.24 -11.28
N HIS A 237 -22.45 19.93 -10.62
CA HIS A 237 -23.87 19.91 -10.96
C HIS A 237 -24.28 21.33 -11.34
N ILE A 238 -24.70 21.49 -12.57
CA ILE A 238 -25.32 22.75 -13.04
C ILE A 238 -26.78 22.44 -13.30
N PHE A 239 -27.62 22.83 -12.37
CA PHE A 239 -29.04 22.44 -12.31
C PHE A 239 -29.14 20.90 -12.36
N ASP A 240 -29.87 20.34 -13.29
CA ASP A 240 -30.09 18.88 -13.45
C ASP A 240 -29.04 18.21 -14.33
N THR A 241 -28.02 18.95 -14.79
CA THR A 241 -27.01 18.41 -15.70
C THR A 241 -25.72 18.09 -14.94
N PRO A 242 -25.33 16.82 -14.82
CA PRO A 242 -24.06 16.43 -14.25
C PRO A 242 -22.92 16.75 -15.24
N LEU A 243 -21.89 17.44 -14.78
CA LEU A 243 -20.67 17.75 -15.53
C LEU A 243 -19.45 17.20 -14.81
N LEU A 244 -18.45 16.79 -15.58
CA LEU A 244 -17.16 16.36 -15.06
C LEU A 244 -16.08 17.37 -15.46
N LEU A 245 -15.54 18.07 -14.48
CA LEU A 245 -14.44 19.01 -14.68
C LEU A 245 -13.11 18.29 -14.60
N ALA A 246 -12.51 17.98 -15.73
CA ALA A 246 -11.15 17.48 -15.81
C ALA A 246 -10.17 18.65 -15.97
N ARG A 247 -9.39 18.93 -14.95
CA ARG A 247 -8.34 19.96 -15.00
C ARG A 247 -7.01 19.40 -14.51
N ASN A 248 -5.94 19.84 -15.13
CA ASN A 248 -4.59 19.56 -14.66
C ASN A 248 -4.19 20.60 -13.59
N SER A 249 -4.93 20.63 -12.49
CA SER A 249 -4.56 21.44 -11.33
C SER A 249 -3.51 20.66 -10.54
N GLY A 250 -2.32 21.22 -10.41
CA GLY A 250 -1.32 20.71 -9.47
C GLY A 250 -1.86 20.69 -8.03
N LEU A 251 -0.99 20.46 -7.08
CA LEU A 251 -1.36 20.50 -5.65
C LEU A 251 -1.97 21.85 -5.28
N SER A 252 -3.07 21.86 -4.54
CA SER A 252 -3.64 23.07 -3.95
C SER A 252 -2.66 23.74 -2.98
N PHE A 253 -2.92 24.99 -2.60
CA PHE A 253 -2.04 25.71 -1.71
C PHE A 253 -1.85 24.99 -0.36
N ASP A 254 -2.93 24.57 0.24
CA ASP A 254 -2.96 23.81 1.51
C ASP A 254 -2.22 22.47 1.39
N GLN A 255 -2.39 21.73 0.29
CA GLN A 255 -1.64 20.50 0.03
C GLN A 255 -0.14 20.77 -0.14
N ARG A 256 0.26 21.84 -0.81
CA ARG A 256 1.66 22.26 -0.94
C ARG A 256 2.25 22.65 0.39
N PHE A 257 1.49 23.38 1.20
CA PHE A 257 1.90 23.78 2.54
C PHE A 257 2.09 22.56 3.45
N CYS A 258 1.08 21.68 3.53
CA CYS A 258 1.18 20.45 4.33
C CYS A 258 2.32 19.55 3.87
N LYS A 259 2.47 19.39 2.54
CA LYS A 259 3.60 18.66 1.98
C LYS A 259 4.94 19.26 2.43
N ARG A 260 5.10 20.60 2.32
CA ARG A 260 6.36 21.27 2.69
C ARG A 260 6.67 21.13 4.18
N LEU A 261 5.64 21.25 5.01
CA LEU A 261 5.79 21.05 6.46
C LEU A 261 6.24 19.61 6.78
N LEU A 262 5.59 18.62 6.18
CA LEU A 262 5.96 17.21 6.32
C LEU A 262 7.38 16.94 5.80
N ASP A 263 7.73 17.45 4.64
CA ASP A 263 9.07 17.30 4.06
C ASP A 263 10.15 17.87 5.02
N LEU A 264 9.90 19.03 5.63
CA LEU A 264 10.81 19.65 6.58
C LEU A 264 10.92 18.86 7.90
N LEU A 265 9.79 18.43 8.46
CA LEU A 265 9.78 17.65 9.70
C LEU A 265 10.52 16.31 9.52
N VAL A 266 10.14 15.55 8.49
CA VAL A 266 10.73 14.24 8.24
C VAL A 266 12.22 14.36 7.90
N SER A 267 12.61 15.32 7.05
CA SER A 267 14.03 15.53 6.71
C SER A 267 14.86 15.93 7.92
N THR A 268 14.34 16.78 8.80
CA THR A 268 15.05 17.20 10.03
C THR A 268 15.23 16.02 10.99
N ILE A 269 14.17 15.24 11.23
CA ILE A 269 14.23 14.04 12.09
C ILE A 269 15.24 13.03 11.53
N LEU A 270 15.17 12.74 10.23
CA LEU A 270 16.10 11.82 9.58
C LEU A 270 17.54 12.32 9.67
N LEU A 271 17.76 13.62 9.45
CA LEU A 271 19.09 14.22 9.54
C LEU A 271 19.67 14.11 10.95
N VAL A 272 18.87 14.35 11.98
CA VAL A 272 19.29 14.19 13.39
C VAL A 272 19.64 12.72 13.69
N ILE A 273 18.78 11.78 13.30
CA ILE A 273 18.99 10.34 13.55
C ILE A 273 20.23 9.82 12.81
N THR A 274 20.42 10.24 11.55
CA THR A 274 21.53 9.76 10.73
C THR A 274 22.84 10.54 10.95
N SER A 275 22.79 11.69 11.62
CA SER A 275 23.96 12.56 11.84
C SER A 275 25.19 11.83 12.43
N PRO A 276 25.08 10.93 13.45
CA PRO A 276 26.25 10.22 13.96
C PRO A 276 26.88 9.31 12.92
N ILE A 277 26.07 8.63 12.11
CA ILE A 277 26.56 7.75 11.02
C ILE A 277 27.23 8.59 9.94
N MET A 278 26.62 9.72 9.59
CA MET A 278 27.17 10.66 8.61
C MET A 278 28.51 11.24 9.07
N LEU A 279 28.65 11.51 10.37
CA LEU A 279 29.87 12.04 10.96
C LEU A 279 31.00 11.00 10.93
N ILE A 280 30.70 9.74 11.25
CA ILE A 280 31.64 8.62 11.12
C ILE A 280 32.09 8.46 9.66
N ALA A 281 31.17 8.46 8.71
CA ALA A 281 31.47 8.36 7.29
C ALA A 281 32.35 9.55 6.82
N ALA A 282 32.04 10.77 7.25
CA ALA A 282 32.85 11.95 6.96
C ALA A 282 34.27 11.83 7.49
N LEU A 283 34.42 11.32 8.71
CA LEU A 283 35.71 11.09 9.34
C LEU A 283 36.52 10.03 8.58
N CYS A 284 35.91 8.92 8.23
CA CYS A 284 36.55 7.87 7.43
C CYS A 284 37.06 8.40 6.08
N ILE A 285 36.24 9.16 5.35
CA ILE A 285 36.63 9.77 4.08
C ILE A 285 37.80 10.74 4.28
N LYS A 286 37.74 11.55 5.33
CA LYS A 286 38.80 12.52 5.63
C LYS A 286 40.13 11.88 6.00
N LEU A 287 40.10 10.79 6.76
CA LEU A 287 41.28 10.04 7.15
C LEU A 287 41.89 9.25 5.99
N TYR A 288 41.06 8.76 5.05
CA TYR A 288 41.52 7.95 3.93
C TYR A 288 42.31 8.76 2.88
N ASP A 289 41.79 9.94 2.51
CA ASP A 289 42.27 10.68 1.32
C ASP A 289 42.57 12.17 1.60
N HIS A 290 42.42 12.64 2.83
CA HIS A 290 42.66 14.02 3.28
C HIS A 290 41.94 15.12 2.45
N GLY A 291 41.13 14.74 1.46
CA GLY A 291 40.39 15.61 0.55
C GLY A 291 39.05 16.11 1.11
N PRO A 292 38.23 16.80 0.29
CA PRO A 292 36.89 17.25 0.68
C PRO A 292 35.95 16.06 0.89
N VAL A 293 35.16 16.11 1.97
CA VAL A 293 34.21 15.05 2.34
C VAL A 293 33.02 14.97 1.38
N PHE A 294 32.57 16.15 0.93
CA PHE A 294 31.39 16.26 0.09
C PHE A 294 31.77 16.52 -1.37
N PHE A 295 31.06 15.83 -2.26
CA PHE A 295 31.05 16.09 -3.69
C PHE A 295 29.77 16.87 -4.05
N LYS A 296 29.90 17.92 -4.84
CA LYS A 296 28.82 18.81 -5.27
C LYS A 296 28.46 18.52 -6.72
N GLN A 297 27.24 18.01 -6.95
CA GLN A 297 26.75 17.68 -8.28
C GLN A 297 25.65 18.66 -8.70
N LYS A 298 25.81 19.25 -9.88
CA LYS A 298 24.79 20.09 -10.51
C LYS A 298 23.66 19.22 -11.06
N ARG A 299 22.42 19.59 -10.76
CA ARG A 299 21.22 18.91 -11.22
C ARG A 299 20.17 19.93 -11.67
N LEU A 300 19.25 19.50 -12.50
CA LEU A 300 18.12 20.31 -12.96
C LEU A 300 16.86 19.93 -12.19
N THR A 301 16.06 20.92 -11.77
CA THR A 301 14.73 20.73 -11.22
C THR A 301 13.64 21.10 -12.22
N ILE A 302 12.39 21.00 -11.84
CA ILE A 302 11.22 21.38 -12.66
C ILE A 302 11.38 22.82 -13.13
N GLY A 303 11.18 23.05 -14.44
CA GLY A 303 11.37 24.35 -15.08
C GLY A 303 12.82 24.68 -15.45
N GLY A 304 13.72 23.70 -15.48
CA GLY A 304 15.10 23.87 -15.93
C GLY A 304 16.00 24.63 -14.95
N LYS A 305 15.56 24.89 -13.72
CA LYS A 305 16.38 25.56 -12.72
C LYS A 305 17.45 24.63 -12.19
N GLU A 306 18.66 25.15 -12.12
CA GLU A 306 19.81 24.43 -11.61
C GLU A 306 19.86 24.44 -10.08
N PHE A 307 20.18 23.30 -9.49
CA PHE A 307 20.45 23.19 -8.06
C PHE A 307 21.59 22.22 -7.81
N TYR A 308 22.19 22.27 -6.62
CA TYR A 308 23.31 21.44 -6.25
C TYR A 308 22.90 20.38 -5.24
N VAL A 309 23.26 19.12 -5.54
CA VAL A 309 23.13 18.02 -4.61
C VAL A 309 24.47 17.73 -3.98
N TYR A 310 24.50 17.64 -2.66
CA TYR A 310 25.68 17.23 -1.90
C TYR A 310 25.63 15.73 -1.68
N LYS A 311 26.74 15.05 -1.99
CA LYS A 311 26.94 13.62 -1.77
C LYS A 311 28.25 13.37 -1.04
N PHE A 312 28.34 12.31 -0.26
CA PHE A 312 29.64 11.86 0.21
C PHE A 312 30.50 11.46 -0.97
N ARG A 313 31.77 11.81 -0.93
CA ARG A 313 32.70 11.45 -1.98
C ARG A 313 33.01 9.96 -1.91
N SER A 314 32.81 9.26 -3.01
CA SER A 314 33.09 7.84 -3.17
C SER A 314 34.32 7.54 -4.05
N MET A 315 34.94 8.59 -4.66
CA MET A 315 36.10 8.49 -5.52
C MET A 315 37.26 9.35 -4.99
N ILE A 316 38.47 8.99 -5.31
CA ILE A 316 39.69 9.78 -4.98
C ILE A 316 39.67 11.13 -5.71
N VAL A 317 40.42 12.11 -5.18
CA VAL A 317 40.41 13.52 -5.68
C VAL A 317 40.73 13.63 -7.18
N ASP A 318 41.55 12.75 -7.68
CA ASP A 318 42.09 12.81 -9.05
C ASP A 318 41.46 11.81 -10.03
N ALA A 319 40.32 11.19 -9.66
CA ALA A 319 39.71 10.13 -10.47
C ALA A 319 39.25 10.56 -11.88
N GLU A 320 39.01 11.86 -12.09
CA GLU A 320 38.52 12.45 -13.36
C GLU A 320 39.46 13.53 -13.92
N LYS A 321 40.76 13.50 -13.61
CA LYS A 321 41.72 14.49 -14.15
C LYS A 321 41.79 14.47 -15.70
N ASP A 322 41.45 13.34 -16.30
CA ASP A 322 41.50 13.14 -17.76
C ASP A 322 40.19 13.57 -18.47
N GLY A 323 39.23 14.15 -17.77
CA GLY A 323 37.93 14.60 -18.33
C GLY A 323 36.99 13.47 -18.74
N VAL A 324 37.37 12.21 -18.49
CA VAL A 324 36.53 11.03 -18.82
C VAL A 324 35.77 10.61 -17.55
N ALA A 325 34.43 10.65 -17.61
CA ALA A 325 33.57 10.17 -16.52
C ALA A 325 33.82 8.66 -16.33
N ARG A 326 34.45 8.28 -15.21
CA ARG A 326 34.70 6.87 -14.87
C ARG A 326 33.60 6.35 -13.98
N LEU A 327 32.92 5.30 -14.42
CA LEU A 327 32.05 4.51 -13.57
C LEU A 327 32.91 3.72 -12.58
N ALA A 328 32.49 3.67 -11.31
CA ALA A 328 33.18 2.87 -10.29
C ALA A 328 33.14 1.39 -10.67
N THR A 329 34.24 0.89 -11.21
CA THR A 329 34.37 -0.45 -11.83
C THR A 329 34.26 -1.62 -10.83
N ASN A 330 34.19 -1.37 -9.53
CA ASN A 330 34.12 -2.41 -8.50
C ASN A 330 32.85 -2.38 -7.64
N CYS A 331 31.82 -1.67 -8.05
CA CYS A 331 30.54 -1.70 -7.34
C CYS A 331 29.61 -2.70 -8.02
N LEU A 332 29.65 -3.95 -7.58
CA LEU A 332 28.80 -5.07 -8.03
C LEU A 332 27.30 -4.88 -7.74
N LEU A 333 26.85 -3.69 -7.36
CA LEU A 333 25.50 -3.47 -6.85
C LEU A 333 24.50 -2.82 -7.80
N TYR A 334 24.88 -2.39 -9.01
CA TYR A 334 23.93 -1.84 -9.98
C TYR A 334 24.34 -2.10 -11.43
N THR A 335 24.03 -3.29 -11.91
CA THR A 335 23.78 -3.54 -13.32
C THR A 335 22.28 -3.56 -13.57
N SER A 336 21.64 -2.41 -13.46
CA SER A 336 20.32 -2.20 -14.05
C SER A 336 20.52 -1.30 -15.26
N PRO A 337 20.22 -1.75 -16.48
CA PRO A 337 20.25 -0.87 -17.66
C PRO A 337 19.22 0.25 -17.43
N SER A 338 19.69 1.48 -17.52
CA SER A 338 18.83 2.65 -17.47
C SER A 338 17.89 2.62 -18.69
N PRO A 339 16.57 2.79 -18.52
CA PRO A 339 15.66 2.85 -19.66
C PRO A 339 15.80 4.12 -20.51
N ARG A 340 16.91 4.85 -20.39
CA ARG A 340 17.22 6.06 -21.17
C ARG A 340 18.25 5.86 -22.27
N ASP A 341 18.79 4.66 -22.41
CA ASP A 341 19.82 4.33 -23.41
C ASP A 341 19.27 3.48 -24.56
N SER A 342 17.94 3.52 -24.76
CA SER A 342 17.27 2.94 -25.94
C SER A 342 16.48 3.99 -26.69
#